data_1a6116919bc145fe2cd30c59a8453c49
#
_entry.id   1a6116919bc145fe2cd30c59a8453c49
#
_cell.length_a   1.000
_cell.length_b   1.000
_cell.length_c   1.000
_cell.angle_alpha   90.00
_cell.angle_beta   90.00
_cell.angle_gamma   90.00
#
_symmetry.space_group_name_H-M   'P 1'
#
loop_
_entity.id
_entity.type
_entity.pdbx_description
1 polymer ?
#
loop_
_entity_poly.entity_id
_entity_poly.type
_entity_poly.pdbx_seq_one_letter_code
_entity_poly.pdbx_strand_id
1 'polypeptide(L)'
;MHDPHELRQWREDDAAHIDVRGLAPPQPLVAILRLVQSAGPDGTVVVHHDRDPLLLYPELAQIGWGAERIDAPEGEVRLLLRRQA
;
A
#
# COMPACT_ATOMS: atom_id res chain seq x y z
N MET A 1 -14.16 -10.32 17.98
CA MET A 1 -13.02 -10.87 17.22
C MET A 1 -12.62 -9.87 16.15
N HIS A 2 -11.36 -9.56 16.08
CA HIS A 2 -10.88 -8.59 15.09
C HIS A 2 -10.72 -9.24 13.73
N ASP A 3 -11.12 -8.53 12.69
CA ASP A 3 -10.79 -8.89 11.32
C ASP A 3 -9.26 -8.82 11.18
N PRO A 4 -8.58 -9.86 10.69
CA PRO A 4 -7.14 -9.79 10.47
C PRO A 4 -6.70 -8.59 9.62
N HIS A 5 -7.57 -8.12 8.72
CA HIS A 5 -7.25 -6.96 7.90
C HIS A 5 -7.15 -5.67 8.71
N GLU A 6 -7.92 -5.53 9.77
CA GLU A 6 -7.86 -4.35 10.62
C GLU A 6 -6.51 -4.25 11.34
N LEU A 7 -5.94 -5.40 11.72
CA LEU A 7 -4.66 -5.45 12.40
C LEU A 7 -3.48 -5.15 11.48
N ARG A 8 -3.71 -5.10 10.17
CA ARG A 8 -2.68 -4.88 9.18
C ARG A 8 -2.60 -3.43 8.70
N GLN A 9 -3.45 -2.58 9.24
CA GLN A 9 -3.45 -1.15 8.89
C GLN A 9 -3.25 -0.33 10.16
N TRP A 10 -2.41 0.69 10.04
CA TRP A 10 -2.15 1.61 11.15
C TRP A 10 -1.72 2.96 10.60
N ARG A 11 -1.63 3.97 11.47
CA ARG A 11 -1.11 5.27 11.10
C ARG A 11 0.19 5.51 11.82
N GLU A 12 1.14 6.07 11.10
CA GLU A 12 2.47 6.36 11.64
C GLU A 12 3.07 7.50 10.83
N ASP A 13 3.57 8.53 11.50
CA ASP A 13 4.21 9.68 10.83
C ASP A 13 3.32 10.30 9.75
N ASP A 14 2.03 10.44 10.06
CA ASP A 14 1.02 11.03 9.17
C ASP A 14 0.78 10.24 7.88
N ALA A 15 1.19 8.99 7.83
CA ALA A 15 0.93 8.10 6.72
C ALA A 15 0.04 6.94 7.15
N ALA A 16 -0.78 6.45 6.23
CA ALA A 16 -1.53 5.23 6.43
C ALA A 16 -0.65 4.07 5.98
N HIS A 17 -0.44 3.10 6.87
CA HIS A 17 0.37 1.92 6.57
C HIS A 17 -0.53 0.71 6.37
N ILE A 18 -0.14 -0.17 5.47
CA ILE A 18 -0.81 -1.44 5.27
C ILE A 18 0.22 -2.55 5.04
N ASP A 19 0.03 -3.66 5.75
CA ASP A 19 0.88 -4.84 5.61
C ASP A 19 0.09 -5.91 4.85
N VAL A 20 0.49 -6.17 3.61
CA VAL A 20 -0.16 -7.16 2.75
C VAL A 20 0.66 -8.42 2.57
N ARG A 21 1.75 -8.56 3.34
CA ARG A 21 2.61 -9.75 3.25
C ARG A 21 1.81 -11.00 3.61
N GLY A 22 2.01 -12.05 2.85
CA GLY A 22 1.35 -13.33 3.07
C GLY A 22 -0.06 -13.44 2.53
N LEU A 23 -0.61 -12.37 1.97
CA LEU A 23 -1.94 -12.43 1.36
C LEU A 23 -1.84 -13.00 -0.07
N ALA A 24 -2.82 -13.82 -0.43
CA ALA A 24 -2.88 -14.40 -1.77
C ALA A 24 -3.45 -13.38 -2.78
N PRO A 25 -2.95 -13.37 -4.02
CA PRO A 25 -3.55 -12.53 -5.06
C PRO A 25 -5.03 -12.89 -5.28
N PRO A 26 -5.92 -11.91 -5.55
CA PRO A 26 -5.63 -10.50 -5.77
C PRO A 26 -5.79 -9.64 -4.50
N GLN A 27 -5.82 -10.25 -3.32
CA GLN A 27 -6.10 -9.53 -2.08
C GLN A 27 -5.17 -8.35 -1.83
N PRO A 28 -3.84 -8.47 -2.03
CA PRO A 28 -2.97 -7.31 -1.82
C PRO A 28 -3.35 -6.11 -2.68
N LEU A 29 -3.60 -6.35 -3.96
CA LEU A 29 -3.96 -5.28 -4.89
C LEU A 29 -5.25 -4.58 -4.46
N VAL A 30 -6.28 -5.36 -4.15
CA VAL A 30 -7.59 -4.82 -3.75
C VAL A 30 -7.45 -4.01 -2.45
N ALA A 31 -6.76 -4.54 -1.46
CA ALA A 31 -6.60 -3.87 -0.17
C ALA A 31 -5.84 -2.55 -0.30
N ILE A 32 -4.77 -2.53 -1.09
CA ILE A 32 -3.98 -1.33 -1.31
C ILE A 32 -4.81 -0.25 -2.01
N LEU A 33 -5.53 -0.62 -3.07
CA LEU A 33 -6.33 0.35 -3.82
C LEU A 33 -7.46 0.94 -2.99
N ARG A 34 -8.09 0.13 -2.13
CA ARG A 34 -9.11 0.63 -1.20
C ARG A 34 -8.53 1.67 -0.25
N LEU A 35 -7.35 1.39 0.30
CA LEU A 35 -6.72 2.31 1.24
C LEU A 35 -6.33 3.62 0.54
N VAL A 36 -5.78 3.54 -0.67
CA VAL A 36 -5.42 4.70 -1.46
C VAL A 36 -6.65 5.58 -1.70
N GLN A 37 -7.78 4.97 -2.08
CA GLN A 37 -9.01 5.72 -2.34
C GLN A 37 -9.52 6.41 -1.07
N SER A 38 -9.36 5.78 0.08
CA SER A 38 -9.82 6.36 1.34
C SER A 38 -8.87 7.43 1.87
N ALA A 39 -7.61 7.41 1.46
CA ALA A 39 -6.60 8.35 1.96
C ALA A 39 -6.79 9.77 1.41
N GLY A 40 -7.45 9.90 0.26
CA GLY A 40 -7.67 11.21 -0.35
C GLY A 40 -6.43 11.75 -1.07
N PRO A 41 -6.57 12.91 -1.75
CA PRO A 41 -5.51 13.40 -2.62
C PRO A 41 -4.24 13.86 -1.90
N ASP A 42 -4.36 14.24 -0.62
CA ASP A 42 -3.20 14.69 0.15
C ASP A 42 -2.63 13.59 1.04
N GLY A 43 -3.21 12.40 0.98
CA GLY A 43 -2.79 11.30 1.83
C GLY A 43 -1.54 10.61 1.30
N THR A 44 -0.84 9.96 2.20
CA THR A 44 0.33 9.13 1.89
C THR A 44 0.07 7.73 2.41
N VAL A 45 0.39 6.72 1.61
CA VAL A 45 0.21 5.33 1.97
C VAL A 45 1.55 4.62 1.90
N VAL A 46 1.87 3.85 2.94
CA VAL A 46 3.07 3.02 2.95
C VAL A 46 2.64 1.56 2.91
N VAL A 47 3.10 0.84 1.89
CA VAL A 47 2.77 -0.57 1.68
C VAL A 47 3.94 -1.44 2.11
N HIS A 48 3.66 -2.43 2.96
CA HIS A 48 4.63 -3.45 3.36
C HIS A 48 4.26 -4.75 2.62
N HIS A 49 5.09 -5.15 1.67
CA HIS A 49 4.82 -6.27 0.79
C HIS A 49 5.96 -7.30 0.87
N ASP A 50 5.72 -8.50 0.40
CA ASP A 50 6.76 -9.54 0.31
C ASP A 50 7.26 -9.76 -1.12
N ARG A 51 6.77 -8.97 -2.07
CA ARG A 51 7.18 -9.03 -3.47
C ARG A 51 6.91 -7.69 -4.14
N ASP A 52 7.49 -7.50 -5.33
CA ASP A 52 7.25 -6.31 -6.13
C ASP A 52 5.87 -6.44 -6.81
N PRO A 53 4.88 -5.59 -6.45
CA PRO A 53 3.52 -5.74 -6.96
C PRO A 53 3.35 -5.11 -8.35
N LEU A 54 3.81 -5.80 -9.38
CA LEU A 54 3.86 -5.25 -10.74
C LEU A 54 2.50 -4.79 -11.26
N LEU A 55 1.41 -5.48 -10.86
CA LEU A 55 0.06 -5.10 -11.32
C LEU A 55 -0.46 -3.84 -10.64
N LEU A 56 0.13 -3.45 -9.53
CA LEU A 56 -0.30 -2.26 -8.80
C LEU A 56 0.04 -0.97 -9.55
N TYR A 57 1.20 -0.92 -10.18
CA TYR A 57 1.70 0.32 -10.75
C TYR A 57 0.79 0.92 -11.83
N PRO A 58 0.31 0.14 -12.81
CA PRO A 58 -0.61 0.71 -13.81
C PRO A 58 -1.94 1.14 -13.20
N GLU A 59 -2.41 0.43 -12.17
CA GLU A 59 -3.64 0.82 -11.49
C GLU A 59 -3.49 2.15 -10.77
N LEU A 60 -2.36 2.36 -10.10
CA LEU A 60 -2.08 3.65 -9.47
C LEU A 60 -1.98 4.77 -10.50
N ALA A 61 -1.32 4.50 -11.61
CA ALA A 61 -1.17 5.51 -12.67
C ALA A 61 -2.52 5.97 -13.19
N GLN A 62 -3.49 5.07 -13.32
CA GLN A 62 -4.82 5.42 -13.80
C GLN A 62 -5.55 6.39 -12.89
N ILE A 63 -5.26 6.38 -11.61
CA ILE A 63 -5.91 7.28 -10.65
C ILE A 63 -5.00 8.43 -10.23
N GLY A 64 -3.89 8.63 -10.93
CA GLY A 64 -3.00 9.76 -10.69
C GLY A 64 -2.06 9.58 -9.52
N TRP A 65 -1.82 8.34 -9.10
CA TRP A 65 -0.90 8.03 -8.02
C TRP A 65 0.37 7.39 -8.53
N GLY A 66 1.44 7.48 -7.75
CA GLY A 66 2.71 6.84 -8.05
C GLY A 66 3.26 6.13 -6.84
N ALA A 67 4.27 5.31 -7.08
CA ALA A 67 4.92 4.53 -6.05
C ALA A 67 6.42 4.73 -6.10
N GLU A 68 7.03 4.85 -4.91
CA GLU A 68 8.47 4.94 -4.76
C GLU A 68 8.91 3.83 -3.82
N ARG A 69 9.88 3.04 -4.23
CA ARG A 69 10.42 2.00 -3.36
C ARG A 69 11.33 2.63 -2.33
N ILE A 70 11.10 2.31 -1.06
CA ILE A 70 11.89 2.84 0.05
C ILE A 70 12.57 1.70 0.80
N ASP A 71 13.52 2.04 1.66
CA ASP A 71 14.29 1.06 2.40
C ASP A 71 13.40 0.20 3.28
N ALA A 72 13.72 -1.10 3.36
CA ALA A 72 12.99 -2.07 4.13
C ALA A 72 13.93 -3.16 4.63
N PRO A 73 13.54 -3.89 5.67
CA PRO A 73 14.30 -5.06 6.09
C PRO A 73 14.37 -6.09 4.96
N GLU A 74 15.37 -6.96 5.04
CA GLU A 74 15.52 -8.04 4.07
C GLU A 74 14.25 -8.89 4.01
N GLY A 75 13.82 -9.22 2.79
CA GLY A 75 12.61 -10.01 2.58
C GLY A 75 11.34 -9.18 2.48
N GLU A 76 11.42 -7.89 2.72
CA GLU A 76 10.27 -6.99 2.58
C GLU A 76 10.48 -6.02 1.44
N VAL A 77 9.41 -5.75 0.68
CA VAL A 77 9.35 -4.65 -0.29
C VAL A 77 8.46 -3.58 0.30
N ARG A 78 8.98 -2.38 0.46
CA ARG A 78 8.22 -1.28 1.05
C ARG A 78 8.07 -0.17 0.03
N LEU A 79 6.82 0.29 -0.15
CA LEU A 79 6.49 1.29 -1.16
C LEU A 79 5.82 2.49 -0.51
N LEU A 80 6.24 3.68 -0.93
CA LEU A 80 5.60 4.92 -0.54
C LEU A 80 4.71 5.34 -1.70
N LEU A 81 3.41 5.45 -1.44
CA LEU A 81 2.42 5.81 -2.45
C LEU A 81 1.88 7.20 -2.16
N ARG A 82 1.79 8.02 -3.21
CA ARG A 82 1.19 9.34 -3.09
C ARG A 82 0.71 9.81 -4.45
N ARG A 83 -0.19 10.79 -4.42
CA ARG A 83 -0.70 11.35 -5.64
C ARG A 83 0.40 12.09 -6.39
N GLN A 84 0.44 11.91 -7.68
CA GLN A 84 1.36 12.63 -8.56
C GLN A 84 0.73 13.94 -8.99
N ALA A 85 1.48 15.02 -8.90
CA ALA A 85 1.02 16.34 -9.31
C ALA A 85 0.94 16.45 -10.83
#